data_b6ef68bc48507b60b7c61ed083a10ca3
#
_entry.id   b6ef68bc48507b60b7c61ed083a10ca3
#
_cell.length_a   1.000
_cell.length_b   1.000
_cell.length_c   1.000
_cell.angle_alpha   90.00
_cell.angle_beta   90.00
_cell.angle_gamma   90.00
#
_symmetry.space_group_name_H-M   'P 1'
#
loop_
_entity.id
_entity.type
_entity.pdbx_description
1 polymer ?
#
loop_
_entity_poly.entity_id
_entity_poly.type
_entity_poly.pdbx_seq_one_letter_code
_entity_poly.pdbx_strand_id
1 'polypeptide(L)'
;MLASPRISGNAMRKRQTAQPKKISTLTQGHFVSRRELLSGAAGTLACSFIPAAFSVASPSPVSPNVFTAKERKTLQAMVSRLIPSDENGPGAIEAGCMRYIELALADAYRSSKDTYKSGLAALDAYAKEISGTYFASLPPAGQDKILTEFEQNSSAGGFTESAAFFKLVLAHTREGMFGDPSYGGNTNFVGWDLIGYPGPRLYVSPEMQKLDAKTPRSRVSVKRLMHDAH
;
A
#
# COMPACT_ATOMS: atom_id res chain seq x y z
N MET A 1 52.87 -14.51 -47.38
CA MET A 1 52.65 -15.96 -47.34
C MET A 1 51.57 -16.16 -46.28
N LEU A 2 50.30 -16.13 -46.64
CA LEU A 2 49.48 -17.25 -47.07
C LEU A 2 49.34 -18.33 -46.01
N ALA A 3 48.18 -18.38 -45.33
CA ALA A 3 47.25 -19.45 -45.49
C ALA A 3 46.04 -19.30 -44.58
N SER A 4 44.85 -19.15 -45.14
CA SER A 4 43.56 -19.51 -44.55
C SER A 4 43.36 -21.02 -44.59
N PRO A 5 42.55 -21.59 -43.70
CA PRO A 5 41.74 -22.73 -44.07
C PRO A 5 40.24 -22.53 -43.76
N ARG A 6 39.52 -22.69 -44.77
CA ARG A 6 38.26 -23.40 -45.13
C ARG A 6 37.25 -23.70 -44.01
N ILE A 7 36.06 -23.20 -44.28
CA ILE A 7 34.76 -23.58 -43.79
C ILE A 7 34.43 -25.01 -44.26
N SER A 8 33.91 -25.85 -43.34
CA SER A 8 33.08 -27.00 -43.70
C SER A 8 32.24 -27.46 -42.51
N GLY A 9 30.96 -27.69 -42.72
CA GLY A 9 30.19 -28.66 -41.95
C GLY A 9 28.88 -28.14 -41.38
N ASN A 10 27.92 -28.01 -42.24
CA ASN A 10 26.48 -27.91 -41.98
C ASN A 10 26.00 -29.11 -41.15
N ALA A 11 25.47 -28.91 -39.96
CA ALA A 11 24.71 -29.90 -39.21
C ALA A 11 23.35 -29.32 -38.82
N MET A 12 22.39 -29.67 -39.64
CA MET A 12 20.96 -29.43 -39.51
C MET A 12 20.41 -30.14 -38.27
N ARG A 13 20.25 -29.41 -37.12
CA ARG A 13 19.65 -29.95 -35.91
C ARG A 13 18.14 -29.76 -35.98
N LYS A 14 17.43 -30.86 -36.20
CA LYS A 14 15.97 -30.99 -36.18
C LYS A 14 15.41 -30.38 -34.90
N ARG A 15 14.54 -29.39 -35.04
CA ARG A 15 13.69 -28.89 -33.94
C ARG A 15 12.62 -29.94 -33.65
N GLN A 16 12.71 -30.58 -32.48
CA GLN A 16 11.62 -31.33 -31.91
C GLN A 16 10.60 -30.32 -31.34
N THR A 17 9.42 -30.32 -31.91
CA THR A 17 8.23 -29.64 -31.40
C THR A 17 7.75 -30.36 -30.14
N ALA A 18 7.94 -29.74 -28.98
CA ALA A 18 7.33 -30.20 -27.74
C ALA A 18 5.85 -29.80 -27.74
N GLN A 19 4.98 -30.78 -27.60
CA GLN A 19 3.54 -30.61 -27.41
C GLN A 19 3.24 -29.98 -26.05
N PRO A 20 2.22 -29.10 -25.90
CA PRO A 20 1.83 -28.52 -24.62
C PRO A 20 1.16 -29.56 -23.73
N LYS A 21 1.68 -29.72 -22.51
CA LYS A 21 1.05 -30.50 -21.44
C LYS A 21 -0.31 -29.85 -21.08
N LYS A 22 -1.37 -30.66 -21.14
CA LYS A 22 -2.69 -30.34 -20.58
C LYS A 22 -2.57 -30.02 -19.10
N ILE A 23 -2.95 -28.81 -18.73
CA ILE A 23 -3.12 -28.39 -17.35
C ILE A 23 -4.48 -28.91 -16.90
N SER A 24 -4.45 -29.81 -15.92
CA SER A 24 -5.62 -30.37 -15.26
C SER A 24 -6.31 -29.30 -14.39
N THR A 25 -7.58 -29.17 -14.63
CA THR A 25 -8.72 -28.72 -13.80
C THR A 25 -8.40 -28.10 -12.44
N LEU A 26 -8.53 -26.78 -12.35
CA LEU A 26 -8.64 -26.03 -11.10
C LEU A 26 -10.04 -26.26 -10.52
N THR A 27 -10.06 -26.69 -9.27
CA THR A 27 -11.20 -26.85 -8.39
C THR A 27 -12.04 -25.58 -8.33
N GLN A 28 -13.32 -25.66 -8.72
CA GLN A 28 -14.31 -24.62 -8.56
C GLN A 28 -14.52 -24.34 -7.07
N GLY A 29 -14.08 -23.15 -6.62
CA GLY A 29 -14.49 -22.59 -5.34
C GLY A 29 -15.96 -22.18 -5.42
N HIS A 30 -16.81 -22.76 -4.58
CA HIS A 30 -18.19 -22.35 -4.42
C HIS A 30 -18.26 -20.94 -3.84
N PHE A 31 -18.64 -19.99 -4.67
CA PHE A 31 -19.05 -18.65 -4.22
C PHE A 31 -20.48 -18.77 -3.68
N VAL A 32 -20.63 -18.67 -2.36
CA VAL A 32 -21.95 -18.56 -1.72
C VAL A 32 -22.53 -17.21 -2.08
N SER A 33 -23.64 -17.22 -2.82
CA SER A 33 -24.37 -16.04 -3.24
C SER A 33 -25.02 -15.36 -2.02
N ARG A 34 -24.95 -14.02 -1.96
CA ARG A 34 -25.59 -13.18 -0.91
C ARG A 34 -27.11 -13.42 -0.78
N ARG A 35 -27.74 -14.09 -1.73
CA ARG A 35 -29.17 -14.40 -1.76
C ARG A 35 -29.54 -15.60 -0.89
N GLU A 36 -28.62 -16.53 -0.62
CA GLU A 36 -28.88 -17.73 0.18
C GLU A 36 -28.82 -17.49 1.69
N LEU A 37 -28.33 -16.35 2.14
CA LEU A 37 -28.23 -15.99 3.56
C LEU A 37 -29.51 -15.32 4.11
N LEU A 38 -30.51 -15.01 3.29
CA LEU A 38 -31.71 -14.27 3.70
C LEU A 38 -33.00 -15.10 3.77
N SER A 39 -32.96 -16.40 3.53
CA SER A 39 -34.18 -17.26 3.52
C SER A 39 -34.36 -18.17 4.72
N GLY A 40 -34.00 -17.73 5.92
CA GLY A 40 -34.20 -18.56 7.10
C GLY A 40 -34.37 -17.79 8.39
N ALA A 41 -35.51 -17.14 8.60
CA ALA A 41 -36.15 -16.96 9.93
C ALA A 41 -37.42 -16.13 9.82
N ALA A 42 -38.56 -16.77 9.53
CA ALA A 42 -39.86 -16.24 9.91
C ALA A 42 -40.19 -16.80 11.31
N GLY A 43 -40.10 -15.95 12.31
CA GLY A 43 -40.50 -16.26 13.68
C GLY A 43 -41.02 -14.98 14.33
N THR A 44 -42.36 -14.87 14.36
CA THR A 44 -43.12 -13.85 15.08
C THR A 44 -42.90 -13.94 16.58
N LEU A 45 -42.47 -12.85 17.22
CA LEU A 45 -42.75 -12.56 18.63
C LEU A 45 -42.87 -11.07 18.84
N ALA A 46 -44.13 -10.68 19.16
CA ALA A 46 -44.44 -9.38 19.72
C ALA A 46 -43.84 -9.24 21.10
N CYS A 47 -43.21 -8.10 21.41
CA CYS A 47 -43.33 -7.49 22.74
C CYS A 47 -42.61 -6.14 22.85
N SER A 48 -43.35 -5.18 23.29
CA SER A 48 -43.03 -4.09 24.23
C SER A 48 -42.03 -3.01 23.84
N PHE A 49 -42.57 -1.86 23.53
CA PHE A 49 -41.92 -0.54 23.47
C PHE A 49 -41.20 -0.20 24.77
N ILE A 50 -39.88 -0.09 24.75
CA ILE A 50 -39.09 0.72 25.66
C ILE A 50 -38.26 1.65 24.77
N PRO A 51 -38.37 2.98 24.87
CA PRO A 51 -37.47 3.88 24.19
C PRO A 51 -36.17 3.95 24.99
N ALA A 52 -35.33 2.95 24.83
CA ALA A 52 -33.92 3.12 25.18
C ALA A 52 -33.29 3.95 24.06
N ALA A 53 -32.87 5.17 24.38
CA ALA A 53 -31.99 5.95 23.54
C ALA A 53 -30.70 5.16 23.35
N PHE A 54 -30.66 4.29 22.34
CA PHE A 54 -29.41 3.71 21.86
C PHE A 54 -28.63 4.84 21.23
N SER A 55 -27.76 5.46 22.05
CA SER A 55 -26.62 6.20 21.55
C SER A 55 -25.79 5.18 20.78
N VAL A 56 -25.98 5.11 19.47
CA VAL A 56 -25.10 4.38 18.56
C VAL A 56 -23.79 5.15 18.59
N ALA A 57 -22.95 4.83 19.58
CA ALA A 57 -21.56 5.21 19.51
C ALA A 57 -21.04 4.59 18.22
N SER A 58 -20.80 5.42 17.20
CA SER A 58 -20.09 5.01 15.99
C SER A 58 -18.82 4.34 16.47
N PRO A 59 -18.53 3.06 16.12
CA PRO A 59 -17.29 2.45 16.52
C PRO A 59 -16.18 3.33 15.96
N SER A 60 -15.43 3.98 16.85
CA SER A 60 -14.18 4.62 16.47
C SER A 60 -13.38 3.55 15.73
N PRO A 61 -12.89 3.82 14.52
CA PRO A 61 -12.13 2.82 13.78
C PRO A 61 -10.90 2.47 14.60
N VAL A 62 -10.97 1.36 15.32
CA VAL A 62 -9.84 0.80 16.05
C VAL A 62 -8.78 0.51 15.00
N SER A 63 -7.69 1.25 15.02
CA SER A 63 -6.54 0.91 14.20
C SER A 63 -6.11 -0.50 14.56
N PRO A 64 -6.00 -1.43 13.61
CA PRO A 64 -5.57 -2.77 13.92
C PRO A 64 -4.20 -2.70 14.59
N ASN A 65 -4.03 -3.40 15.71
CA ASN A 65 -2.78 -3.39 16.48
C ASN A 65 -1.72 -4.25 15.78
N VAL A 66 -1.25 -3.78 14.61
CA VAL A 66 -0.29 -4.49 13.75
C VAL A 66 1.13 -4.36 14.29
N PHE A 67 1.46 -3.23 14.89
CA PHE A 67 2.79 -2.87 15.37
C PHE A 67 2.81 -2.66 16.89
N THR A 68 3.91 -3.04 17.51
CA THR A 68 4.24 -2.59 18.87
C THR A 68 4.47 -1.07 18.87
N ALA A 69 4.42 -0.46 20.07
CA ALA A 69 4.68 0.98 20.22
C ALA A 69 6.07 1.40 19.69
N LYS A 70 7.06 0.51 19.82
CA LYS A 70 8.41 0.73 19.29
C LYS A 70 8.45 0.68 17.77
N GLU A 71 7.93 -0.38 17.18
CA GLU A 71 7.86 -0.52 15.71
C GLU A 71 7.08 0.63 15.07
N ARG A 72 5.98 1.05 15.68
CA ARG A 72 5.19 2.20 15.23
C ARG A 72 6.01 3.49 15.23
N LYS A 73 6.81 3.76 16.28
CA LYS A 73 7.66 4.95 16.32
C LYS A 73 8.72 4.93 15.22
N THR A 74 9.37 3.78 15.02
CA THR A 74 10.40 3.61 13.98
C THR A 74 9.80 3.77 12.60
N LEU A 75 8.63 3.15 12.32
CA LEU A 75 7.91 3.32 11.06
C LEU A 75 7.46 4.78 10.84
N GLN A 76 6.92 5.43 11.88
CA GLN A 76 6.49 6.83 11.78
C GLN A 76 7.66 7.76 11.43
N ALA A 77 8.82 7.55 12.07
CA ALA A 77 10.04 8.30 11.74
C ALA A 77 10.46 8.05 10.28
N MET A 78 10.45 6.80 9.81
CA MET A 78 10.77 6.47 8.41
C MET A 78 9.78 7.13 7.44
N VAL A 79 8.48 6.97 7.65
CA VAL A 79 7.42 7.54 6.79
C VAL A 79 7.51 9.06 6.72
N SER A 80 7.82 9.73 7.84
CA SER A 80 8.00 11.20 7.87
C SER A 80 9.21 11.67 7.07
N ARG A 81 10.24 10.84 6.88
CA ARG A 81 11.41 11.17 6.04
C ARG A 81 11.17 10.87 4.57
N LEU A 82 10.36 9.86 4.24
CA LEU A 82 10.04 9.49 2.86
C LEU A 82 9.22 10.57 2.14
N ILE A 83 8.23 11.16 2.81
CA ILE A 83 7.44 12.28 2.30
C ILE A 83 7.25 13.28 3.45
N PRO A 84 8.21 14.19 3.66
CA PRO A 84 8.13 15.19 4.72
C PRO A 84 7.09 16.27 4.43
N SER A 85 6.59 16.92 5.49
CA SER A 85 5.89 18.19 5.35
C SER A 85 6.89 19.29 5.08
N ASP A 86 6.60 20.15 4.12
CA ASP A 86 7.44 21.28 3.73
C ASP A 86 6.57 22.48 3.30
N GLU A 87 7.20 23.48 2.69
CA GLU A 87 6.54 24.68 2.16
C GLU A 87 5.52 24.39 1.04
N ASN A 88 5.63 23.24 0.37
CA ASN A 88 4.73 22.82 -0.69
C ASN A 88 3.45 22.17 -0.14
N GLY A 89 3.48 21.66 1.08
CA GLY A 89 2.30 21.13 1.71
C GLY A 89 2.53 20.04 2.77
N PRO A 90 1.42 19.43 3.21
CA PRO A 90 1.44 18.36 4.20
C PRO A 90 2.16 17.11 3.70
N GLY A 91 2.90 16.45 4.60
CA GLY A 91 3.58 15.19 4.32
C GLY A 91 2.75 13.93 4.60
N ALA A 92 3.44 12.81 4.59
CA ALA A 92 2.82 11.49 4.76
C ALA A 92 2.14 11.29 6.12
N ILE A 93 2.64 11.95 7.16
CA ILE A 93 2.06 11.81 8.52
C ILE A 93 0.69 12.49 8.56
N GLU A 94 0.59 13.70 8.07
CA GLU A 94 -0.65 14.50 8.02
C GLU A 94 -1.67 13.88 7.04
N ALA A 95 -1.17 13.26 5.98
CA ALA A 95 -2.00 12.49 5.04
C ALA A 95 -2.56 11.20 5.64
N GLY A 96 -2.12 10.79 6.83
CA GLY A 96 -2.60 9.56 7.49
C GLY A 96 -2.00 8.28 6.91
N CYS A 97 -0.82 8.32 6.29
CA CYS A 97 -0.17 7.14 5.69
C CYS A 97 0.09 6.02 6.71
N MET A 98 0.34 6.36 7.98
CA MET A 98 0.47 5.35 9.04
C MET A 98 -0.78 4.50 9.19
N ARG A 99 -1.95 5.15 9.19
CA ARG A 99 -3.24 4.45 9.26
C ARG A 99 -3.49 3.59 8.03
N TYR A 100 -3.17 4.11 6.83
CA TYR A 100 -3.26 3.33 5.60
C TYR A 100 -2.42 2.05 5.69
N ILE A 101 -1.14 2.16 6.06
CA ILE A 101 -0.23 1.02 6.17
C ILE A 101 -0.77 -0.02 7.17
N GLU A 102 -1.26 0.41 8.34
CA GLU A 102 -1.82 -0.50 9.34
C GLU A 102 -3.06 -1.24 8.84
N LEU A 103 -3.98 -0.53 8.19
CA LEU A 103 -5.17 -1.13 7.58
C LEU A 103 -4.80 -2.10 6.47
N ALA A 104 -3.90 -1.70 5.57
CA ALA A 104 -3.45 -2.53 4.46
C ALA A 104 -2.75 -3.81 4.94
N LEU A 105 -1.89 -3.72 5.96
CA LEU A 105 -1.25 -4.87 6.57
C LEU A 105 -2.21 -5.76 7.38
N ALA A 106 -3.31 -5.22 7.87
CA ALA A 106 -4.34 -6.03 8.53
C ALA A 106 -5.11 -6.89 7.54
N ASP A 107 -5.20 -6.48 6.26
CA ASP A 107 -6.03 -7.10 5.23
C ASP A 107 -5.23 -7.43 3.95
N ALA A 108 -5.21 -6.56 2.97
CA ALA A 108 -4.71 -6.81 1.62
C ALA A 108 -3.21 -7.19 1.57
N TYR A 109 -2.39 -6.57 2.42
CA TYR A 109 -0.94 -6.79 2.49
C TYR A 109 -0.52 -7.59 3.73
N ARG A 110 -1.39 -8.49 4.21
CA ARG A 110 -1.13 -9.30 5.41
C ARG A 110 0.16 -10.11 5.32
N SER A 111 0.52 -10.59 4.14
CA SER A 111 1.76 -11.33 3.89
C SER A 111 3.03 -10.50 4.11
N SER A 112 2.94 -9.17 4.07
CA SER A 112 4.09 -8.28 4.27
C SER A 112 4.37 -7.96 5.75
N LYS A 113 3.56 -8.43 6.69
CA LYS A 113 3.74 -8.13 8.13
C LYS A 113 5.11 -8.51 8.66
N ASP A 114 5.58 -9.69 8.32
CA ASP A 114 6.87 -10.19 8.82
C ASP A 114 8.03 -9.42 8.20
N THR A 115 7.92 -9.01 6.93
CA THR A 115 8.87 -8.12 6.27
C THR A 115 8.93 -6.75 6.96
N TYR A 116 7.79 -6.19 7.37
CA TYR A 116 7.79 -4.95 8.14
C TYR A 116 8.48 -5.11 9.50
N LYS A 117 8.16 -6.16 10.25
CA LYS A 117 8.76 -6.39 11.58
C LYS A 117 10.28 -6.60 11.48
N SER A 118 10.73 -7.46 10.57
CA SER A 118 12.16 -7.72 10.37
C SER A 118 12.90 -6.47 9.88
N GLY A 119 12.34 -5.74 8.92
CA GLY A 119 12.94 -4.51 8.40
C GLY A 119 13.02 -3.39 9.44
N LEU A 120 11.97 -3.15 10.23
CA LEU A 120 11.99 -2.16 11.31
C LEU A 120 12.98 -2.54 12.42
N ALA A 121 13.07 -3.83 12.76
CA ALA A 121 14.05 -4.31 13.73
C ALA A 121 15.49 -4.13 13.22
N ALA A 122 15.74 -4.43 11.95
CA ALA A 122 17.03 -4.23 11.30
C ALA A 122 17.42 -2.74 11.23
N LEU A 123 16.47 -1.86 10.88
CA LEU A 123 16.67 -0.42 10.84
C LEU A 123 17.09 0.13 12.22
N ASP A 124 16.41 -0.30 13.29
CA ASP A 124 16.73 0.08 14.66
C ASP A 124 18.08 -0.51 15.12
N ALA A 125 18.38 -1.76 14.76
CA ALA A 125 19.66 -2.40 15.09
C ALA A 125 20.83 -1.66 14.44
N TYR A 126 20.72 -1.35 13.15
CA TYR A 126 21.74 -0.61 12.43
C TYR A 126 21.93 0.81 12.97
N ALA A 127 20.83 1.52 13.24
CA ALA A 127 20.90 2.85 13.88
C ALA A 127 21.65 2.79 15.22
N LYS A 128 21.36 1.77 16.04
CA LYS A 128 22.01 1.59 17.33
C LYS A 128 23.50 1.24 17.22
N GLU A 129 23.86 0.43 16.22
CA GLU A 129 25.26 0.07 15.94
C GLU A 129 26.10 1.31 15.61
N ILE A 130 25.62 2.16 14.69
CA ILE A 130 26.41 3.29 14.19
C ILE A 130 26.32 4.56 15.03
N SER A 131 25.25 4.73 15.85
CA SER A 131 24.99 5.98 16.57
C SER A 131 24.70 5.80 18.07
N GLY A 132 24.62 4.56 18.57
CA GLY A 132 24.30 4.26 19.96
C GLY A 132 22.83 4.43 20.33
N THR A 133 21.96 4.87 19.41
CA THR A 133 20.53 5.13 19.69
C THR A 133 19.62 4.53 18.61
N TYR A 134 18.31 4.45 18.89
CA TYR A 134 17.32 3.94 17.94
C TYR A 134 17.05 4.93 16.83
N PHE A 135 16.66 4.42 15.66
CA PHE A 135 16.40 5.22 14.46
C PHE A 135 15.46 6.41 14.70
N ALA A 136 14.33 6.18 15.39
CA ALA A 136 13.36 7.24 15.68
C ALA A 136 13.88 8.38 16.58
N SER A 137 14.99 8.16 17.27
CA SER A 137 15.62 9.15 18.15
C SER A 137 16.75 9.93 17.49
N LEU A 138 17.09 9.58 16.26
CA LEU A 138 18.10 10.29 15.48
C LEU A 138 17.57 11.64 14.97
N PRO A 139 18.45 12.63 14.79
CA PRO A 139 18.09 13.84 14.06
C PRO A 139 17.79 13.53 12.58
N PRO A 140 16.99 14.35 11.89
CA PRO A 140 16.58 14.12 10.50
C PRO A 140 17.71 13.73 9.56
N ALA A 141 18.84 14.45 9.59
CA ALA A 141 19.99 14.14 8.75
C ALA A 141 20.60 12.75 9.03
N GLY A 142 20.56 12.28 10.28
CA GLY A 142 20.99 10.93 10.65
C GLY A 142 20.04 9.87 10.14
N GLN A 143 18.74 10.14 10.20
CA GLN A 143 17.71 9.26 9.64
C GLN A 143 17.86 9.15 8.11
N ASP A 144 18.04 10.27 7.43
CA ASP A 144 18.19 10.31 5.96
C ASP A 144 19.43 9.54 5.50
N LYS A 145 20.55 9.67 6.23
CA LYS A 145 21.77 8.89 5.94
C LYS A 145 21.51 7.40 6.00
N ILE A 146 20.88 6.92 7.07
CA ILE A 146 20.57 5.49 7.23
C ILE A 146 19.59 5.01 6.15
N LEU A 147 18.56 5.80 5.82
CA LEU A 147 17.60 5.44 4.78
C LEU A 147 18.27 5.37 3.40
N THR A 148 19.22 6.24 3.09
CA THR A 148 20.02 6.18 1.86
C THR A 148 20.83 4.89 1.79
N GLU A 149 21.45 4.49 2.89
CA GLU A 149 22.19 3.23 2.97
C GLU A 149 21.26 2.01 2.81
N PHE A 150 20.07 2.05 3.39
CA PHE A 150 19.04 1.01 3.20
C PHE A 150 18.59 0.93 1.74
N GLU A 151 18.35 2.05 1.10
CA GLU A 151 17.96 2.11 -0.32
C GLU A 151 19.04 1.48 -1.22
N GLN A 152 20.31 1.75 -0.93
CA GLN A 152 21.46 1.25 -1.70
C GLN A 152 21.84 -0.18 -1.37
N ASN A 153 21.13 -0.87 -0.47
CA ASN A 153 21.47 -2.22 0.01
C ASN A 153 22.87 -2.32 0.61
N SER A 154 23.35 -1.26 1.26
CA SER A 154 24.68 -1.16 1.86
C SER A 154 24.65 -1.22 3.38
N SER A 155 23.58 -1.72 3.99
CA SER A 155 23.43 -1.80 5.44
C SER A 155 24.44 -2.77 6.06
N ALA A 156 25.18 -2.31 7.07
CA ALA A 156 26.21 -3.10 7.74
C ALA A 156 25.65 -4.21 8.63
N GLY A 157 24.45 -4.09 9.17
CA GLY A 157 23.87 -5.03 10.15
C GLY A 157 23.47 -6.41 9.61
N GLY A 158 23.98 -6.85 8.45
CA GLY A 158 23.69 -8.16 7.88
C GLY A 158 22.26 -8.30 7.29
N PHE A 159 21.49 -7.22 7.22
CA PHE A 159 20.16 -7.24 6.63
C PHE A 159 20.23 -6.99 5.11
N THR A 160 20.39 -8.07 4.36
CA THR A 160 20.56 -8.03 2.89
C THR A 160 19.32 -7.59 2.12
N GLU A 161 18.14 -7.55 2.77
CA GLU A 161 16.87 -7.15 2.14
C GLU A 161 16.52 -5.67 2.37
N SER A 162 17.48 -4.86 2.83
CA SER A 162 17.26 -3.44 3.17
C SER A 162 16.64 -2.63 2.04
N ALA A 163 17.13 -2.77 0.81
CA ALA A 163 16.60 -2.08 -0.35
C ALA A 163 15.17 -2.54 -0.72
N ALA A 164 14.86 -3.82 -0.57
CA ALA A 164 13.51 -4.34 -0.80
C ALA A 164 12.53 -3.80 0.25
N PHE A 165 12.94 -3.79 1.52
CA PHE A 165 12.16 -3.21 2.62
C PHE A 165 11.94 -1.70 2.42
N PHE A 166 12.99 -0.94 2.09
CA PHE A 166 12.86 0.49 1.80
C PHE A 166 11.84 0.76 0.69
N LYS A 167 11.96 0.05 -0.45
CA LYS A 167 11.02 0.16 -1.58
C LYS A 167 9.58 -0.21 -1.20
N LEU A 168 9.40 -1.24 -0.37
CA LEU A 168 8.08 -1.65 0.12
C LEU A 168 7.43 -0.54 0.95
N VAL A 169 8.16 0.02 1.93
CA VAL A 169 7.62 1.09 2.78
C VAL A 169 7.36 2.35 1.96
N LEU A 170 8.24 2.70 1.01
CA LEU A 170 8.06 3.83 0.10
C LEU A 170 6.80 3.64 -0.77
N ALA A 171 6.59 2.45 -1.33
CA ALA A 171 5.40 2.14 -2.13
C ALA A 171 4.12 2.33 -1.31
N HIS A 172 4.03 1.71 -0.14
CA HIS A 172 2.85 1.83 0.72
C HIS A 172 2.66 3.25 1.27
N THR A 173 3.75 4.02 1.49
CA THR A 173 3.65 5.44 1.86
C THR A 173 3.04 6.28 0.74
N ARG A 174 3.45 6.03 -0.52
CA ARG A 174 2.87 6.69 -1.71
C ARG A 174 1.41 6.32 -1.91
N GLU A 175 1.06 5.05 -1.74
CA GLU A 175 -0.33 4.59 -1.80
C GLU A 175 -1.18 5.28 -0.73
N GLY A 176 -0.69 5.36 0.51
CA GLY A 176 -1.37 6.09 1.60
C GLY A 176 -1.48 7.58 1.35
N MET A 177 -0.50 8.20 0.69
CA MET A 177 -0.49 9.64 0.38
C MET A 177 -1.44 10.00 -0.77
N PHE A 178 -1.44 9.19 -1.85
CA PHE A 178 -2.08 9.55 -3.12
C PHE A 178 -3.25 8.64 -3.49
N GLY A 179 -3.50 7.58 -2.73
CA GLY A 179 -4.62 6.68 -2.93
C GLY A 179 -5.97 7.31 -2.58
N ASP A 180 -7.04 6.53 -2.80
CA ASP A 180 -8.37 6.97 -2.41
C ASP A 180 -8.51 7.03 -0.88
N PRO A 181 -9.06 8.13 -0.31
CA PRO A 181 -9.21 8.28 1.14
C PRO A 181 -10.01 7.18 1.84
N SER A 182 -10.84 6.45 1.12
CA SER A 182 -11.60 5.33 1.68
C SER A 182 -10.73 4.17 2.18
N TYR A 183 -9.46 4.12 1.77
CA TYR A 183 -8.48 3.15 2.26
C TYR A 183 -7.75 3.59 3.52
N GLY A 184 -8.06 4.78 4.07
CA GLY A 184 -7.56 5.24 5.36
C GLY A 184 -6.37 6.20 5.33
N GLY A 185 -5.79 6.43 4.15
CA GLY A 185 -4.79 7.48 3.88
C GLY A 185 -5.41 8.72 3.23
N ASN A 186 -4.56 9.58 2.64
CA ASN A 186 -4.94 10.78 1.89
C ASN A 186 -6.03 11.60 2.61
N THR A 187 -5.86 11.76 3.91
CA THR A 187 -6.81 12.44 4.81
C THR A 187 -7.09 13.83 4.28
N ASN A 188 -8.38 14.19 4.21
CA ASN A 188 -8.82 15.48 3.65
C ASN A 188 -8.34 15.75 2.22
N PHE A 189 -7.99 14.71 1.46
CA PHE A 189 -7.53 14.79 0.07
C PHE A 189 -6.21 15.56 -0.12
N VAL A 190 -5.40 15.67 0.93
CA VAL A 190 -4.17 16.49 0.91
C VAL A 190 -3.18 16.04 -0.18
N GLY A 191 -3.05 14.73 -0.40
CA GLY A 191 -2.19 14.20 -1.47
C GLY A 191 -2.73 14.51 -2.87
N TRP A 192 -4.05 14.44 -3.06
CA TRP A 192 -4.67 14.80 -4.34
C TRP A 192 -4.57 16.30 -4.62
N ASP A 193 -4.71 17.13 -3.59
CA ASP A 193 -4.52 18.58 -3.73
C ASP A 193 -3.07 18.92 -4.11
N LEU A 194 -2.10 18.25 -3.47
CA LEU A 194 -0.67 18.45 -3.73
C LEU A 194 -0.30 18.18 -5.20
N ILE A 195 -0.83 17.10 -5.79
CA ILE A 195 -0.55 16.71 -7.18
C ILE A 195 -1.55 17.29 -8.18
N GLY A 196 -2.53 18.08 -7.73
CA GLY A 196 -3.57 18.62 -8.59
C GLY A 196 -4.53 17.57 -9.16
N TYR A 197 -4.65 16.40 -8.53
CA TYR A 197 -5.56 15.35 -9.01
C TYR A 197 -7.01 15.80 -8.94
N PRO A 198 -7.79 15.69 -10.04
CA PRO A 198 -9.15 16.22 -10.09
C PRO A 198 -10.19 15.38 -9.35
N GLY A 199 -9.81 14.22 -8.84
CA GLY A 199 -10.71 13.25 -8.23
C GLY A 199 -11.24 12.19 -9.21
N PRO A 200 -11.85 11.11 -8.67
CA PRO A 200 -12.42 10.04 -9.48
C PRO A 200 -13.66 10.53 -10.25
N ARG A 201 -13.92 9.93 -11.41
CA ARG A 201 -15.05 10.24 -12.29
C ARG A 201 -15.62 8.97 -12.86
N LEU A 202 -16.95 8.88 -12.88
CA LEU A 202 -17.66 7.78 -13.54
C LEU A 202 -17.79 8.02 -15.04
N TYR A 203 -17.70 9.29 -15.48
CA TYR A 203 -17.87 9.69 -16.87
C TYR A 203 -16.97 10.89 -17.19
N VAL A 204 -16.41 10.89 -18.39
CA VAL A 204 -15.61 12.00 -18.93
C VAL A 204 -16.26 12.46 -20.23
N SER A 205 -16.79 13.69 -20.24
CA SER A 205 -17.44 14.25 -21.45
C SER A 205 -16.38 14.67 -22.48
N PRO A 206 -16.77 14.84 -23.76
CA PRO A 206 -15.88 15.35 -24.80
C PRO A 206 -15.26 16.71 -24.47
N GLU A 207 -16.03 17.58 -23.77
CA GLU A 207 -15.56 18.91 -23.35
C GLU A 207 -14.44 18.80 -22.31
N MET A 208 -14.52 17.81 -21.40
CA MET A 208 -13.48 17.54 -20.39
C MET A 208 -12.19 16.96 -21.00
N GLN A 209 -12.22 16.49 -22.23
CA GLN A 209 -11.05 15.93 -22.93
C GLN A 209 -10.28 16.99 -23.71
N LYS A 210 -10.77 18.22 -23.81
CA LYS A 210 -10.05 19.32 -24.47
C LYS A 210 -8.80 19.71 -23.67
N LEU A 211 -7.73 20.09 -24.36
CA LEU A 211 -6.46 20.45 -23.75
C LEU A 211 -6.55 21.61 -22.75
N ASP A 212 -7.48 22.54 -22.98
CA ASP A 212 -7.74 23.73 -22.17
C ASP A 212 -8.89 23.54 -21.16
N ALA A 213 -9.43 22.33 -21.07
CA ALA A 213 -10.55 22.04 -20.18
C ALA A 213 -10.16 22.23 -18.71
N LYS A 214 -10.79 23.22 -18.06
CA LYS A 214 -10.71 23.38 -16.60
C LYS A 214 -11.59 22.31 -15.92
N THR A 215 -10.95 21.27 -15.47
CA THR A 215 -11.64 20.16 -14.80
C THR A 215 -11.87 20.50 -13.33
N PRO A 216 -13.13 20.65 -12.86
CA PRO A 216 -13.40 20.88 -11.44
C PRO A 216 -12.84 19.76 -10.58
N ARG A 217 -12.23 20.09 -9.45
CA ARG A 217 -11.74 19.09 -8.48
C ARG A 217 -12.91 18.51 -7.71
N SER A 218 -12.99 17.19 -7.67
CA SER A 218 -13.98 16.46 -6.86
C SER A 218 -13.29 15.91 -5.61
N ARG A 219 -13.68 16.40 -4.43
CA ARG A 219 -13.24 15.87 -3.14
C ARG A 219 -14.19 14.77 -2.65
N VAL A 220 -14.33 13.73 -3.45
CA VAL A 220 -15.20 12.58 -3.18
C VAL A 220 -14.40 11.31 -3.37
N SER A 221 -14.49 10.36 -2.43
CA SER A 221 -13.88 9.03 -2.60
C SER A 221 -14.67 8.18 -3.61
N VAL A 222 -14.01 7.22 -4.25
CA VAL A 222 -14.65 6.27 -5.16
C VAL A 222 -15.80 5.54 -4.47
N LYS A 223 -15.61 5.15 -3.21
CA LYS A 223 -16.65 4.45 -2.43
C LYS A 223 -17.93 5.28 -2.31
N ARG A 224 -17.81 6.58 -2.01
CA ARG A 224 -18.95 7.48 -1.92
C ARG A 224 -19.58 7.73 -3.29
N LEU A 225 -18.75 7.95 -4.31
CA LEU A 225 -19.23 8.18 -5.67
C LEU A 225 -20.05 7.00 -6.19
N MET A 226 -19.66 5.76 -5.90
CA MET A 226 -20.42 4.56 -6.26
C MET A 226 -21.70 4.39 -5.45
N HIS A 227 -21.71 4.82 -4.19
CA HIS A 227 -22.91 4.78 -3.34
C HIS A 227 -23.97 5.78 -3.80
N ASP A 228 -23.54 6.97 -4.21
CA ASP A 228 -24.45 8.05 -4.64
C ASP A 228 -24.99 7.82 -6.08
N ALA A 229 -24.45 6.83 -6.81
CA ALA A 229 -24.85 6.46 -8.17
C ALA A 229 -25.97 5.37 -8.23
N HIS A 230 -26.41 4.86 -7.07
CA HIS A 230 -27.49 3.89 -6.90
C HIS A 230 -28.66 4.51 -6.16
#